data_7c438b676495d405a3bc17e1d426a802
#
_entry.id   7c438b676495d405a3bc17e1d426a802
#
_cell.length_a   1.000
_cell.length_b   1.000
_cell.length_c   1.000
_cell.angle_alpha   90.00
_cell.angle_beta   90.00
_cell.angle_gamma   90.00
#
_symmetry.space_group_name_H-M   'P 1'
#
loop_
_entity.id
_entity.type
_entity.pdbx_description
1 polymer ?
#
loop_
_entity_poly.entity_id
_entity_poly.type
_entity_poly.pdbx_seq_one_letter_code
_entity_poly.pdbx_strand_id
1 'polypeptide(L)'
;MKRLLTSITVIALAQCTALGQGESVAVLFNSKLPESEAVAEHYAKLRGVPAGHLIGLPLSDGHTISRREFTTKLEQPLAAELAKRKLLDGKTASIRYLVLCWGVPIRVDKDDSLNEEGRSQAATPLRRNEASVDSELAMLPQLGQLRKRYGIVTNPAFRQTDAKQISPANGVL
;
A
#
# COMPACT_ATOMS: atom_id res chain seq x y z
N MET A 1 44.68 -53.73 -19.91
CA MET A 1 43.47 -52.97 -20.31
C MET A 1 42.93 -52.22 -19.15
N LYS A 2 43.26 -50.90 -19.02
CA LYS A 2 42.83 -50.03 -17.91
C LYS A 2 41.60 -49.26 -18.40
N ARG A 3 40.43 -49.45 -17.77
CA ARG A 3 39.20 -48.70 -18.03
C ARG A 3 39.28 -47.40 -17.26
N LEU A 4 39.35 -46.28 -17.95
CA LEU A 4 39.14 -44.93 -17.35
C LEU A 4 37.64 -44.75 -17.18
N LEU A 5 37.23 -44.62 -15.93
CA LEU A 5 35.92 -44.15 -15.56
C LEU A 5 35.94 -42.61 -15.52
N THR A 6 35.31 -41.99 -16.48
CA THR A 6 35.13 -40.53 -16.53
C THR A 6 33.92 -40.18 -15.70
N SER A 7 34.17 -39.65 -14.50
CA SER A 7 33.09 -39.09 -13.64
C SER A 7 32.64 -37.76 -14.22
N ILE A 8 31.42 -37.71 -14.73
CA ILE A 8 30.76 -36.46 -15.11
C ILE A 8 30.12 -35.87 -13.87
N THR A 9 30.77 -34.87 -13.31
CA THR A 9 30.19 -34.08 -12.21
C THR A 9 29.17 -33.10 -12.81
N VAL A 10 27.90 -33.39 -12.65
CA VAL A 10 26.81 -32.48 -13.00
C VAL A 10 26.77 -31.39 -11.92
N ILE A 11 27.27 -30.21 -12.21
CA ILE A 11 27.11 -29.01 -11.41
C ILE A 11 25.66 -28.53 -11.63
N ALA A 12 24.78 -28.89 -10.73
CA ALA A 12 23.47 -28.26 -10.65
C ALA A 12 23.66 -26.81 -10.21
N LEU A 13 23.62 -25.87 -11.17
CA LEU A 13 23.44 -24.47 -10.85
C LEU A 13 22.07 -24.32 -10.18
N ALA A 14 22.06 -24.27 -8.87
CA ALA A 14 20.93 -23.74 -8.12
C ALA A 14 20.77 -22.27 -8.55
N GLN A 15 19.90 -22.02 -9.52
CA GLN A 15 19.40 -20.69 -9.78
C GLN A 15 18.62 -20.29 -8.53
N CYS A 16 19.31 -19.57 -7.64
CA CYS A 16 18.67 -18.82 -6.59
C CYS A 16 17.82 -17.75 -7.29
N THR A 17 16.61 -18.12 -7.69
CA THR A 17 15.59 -17.14 -8.04
C THR A 17 15.43 -16.31 -6.78
N ALA A 18 16.06 -15.14 -6.75
CA ALA A 18 15.68 -14.09 -5.80
C ALA A 18 14.17 -13.94 -5.98
N LEU A 19 13.40 -14.53 -5.07
CA LEU A 19 11.95 -14.36 -5.00
C LEU A 19 11.74 -12.87 -5.02
N GLY A 20 11.20 -12.38 -6.14
CA GLY A 20 11.20 -10.98 -6.45
C GLY A 20 10.47 -10.24 -5.35
N GLN A 21 11.11 -9.22 -4.77
CA GLN A 21 10.48 -8.32 -3.80
C GLN A 21 9.15 -7.75 -4.33
N GLY A 22 8.86 -7.90 -5.62
CA GLY A 22 7.63 -7.53 -6.29
C GLY A 22 6.37 -8.23 -5.79
N GLU A 23 6.47 -9.45 -5.28
CA GLU A 23 5.30 -10.16 -4.73
C GLU A 23 4.74 -9.50 -3.47
N SER A 24 5.55 -8.75 -2.73
CA SER A 24 5.13 -8.00 -1.56
C SER A 24 4.63 -6.59 -1.85
N VAL A 25 4.50 -6.23 -3.13
CA VAL A 25 4.10 -4.89 -3.58
C VAL A 25 2.75 -4.93 -4.27
N ALA A 26 1.86 -3.98 -3.95
CA ALA A 26 0.73 -3.61 -4.79
C ALA A 26 0.96 -2.21 -5.38
N VAL A 27 0.45 -1.97 -6.57
CA VAL A 27 0.61 -0.71 -7.30
C VAL A 27 -0.75 -0.13 -7.59
N LEU A 28 -1.00 1.08 -7.09
CA LEU A 28 -2.22 1.84 -7.34
C LEU A 28 -1.97 2.89 -8.43
N PHE A 29 -2.85 2.95 -9.41
CA PHE A 29 -2.81 3.94 -10.48
C PHE A 29 -4.20 4.54 -10.76
N ASN A 30 -4.23 5.71 -11.40
CA ASN A 30 -5.48 6.33 -11.83
C ASN A 30 -5.89 5.81 -13.20
N SER A 31 -6.92 4.97 -13.25
CA SER A 31 -7.37 4.34 -14.51
C SER A 31 -8.03 5.32 -15.51
N LYS A 32 -8.24 6.58 -15.14
CA LYS A 32 -8.69 7.63 -16.07
C LYS A 32 -7.54 8.28 -16.84
N LEU A 33 -6.30 8.03 -16.42
CA LEU A 33 -5.10 8.62 -17.01
C LEU A 33 -4.24 7.51 -17.62
N PRO A 34 -4.20 7.37 -18.95
CA PRO A 34 -3.38 6.34 -19.62
C PRO A 34 -1.90 6.38 -19.21
N GLU A 35 -1.38 7.56 -18.93
CA GLU A 35 0.00 7.74 -18.48
C GLU A 35 0.23 7.16 -17.08
N SER A 36 -0.77 7.22 -16.19
CA SER A 36 -0.70 6.61 -14.87
C SER A 36 -0.62 5.08 -14.96
N GLU A 37 -1.40 4.49 -15.84
CA GLU A 37 -1.37 3.06 -16.12
C GLU A 37 -0.03 2.64 -16.73
N ALA A 38 0.46 3.38 -17.72
CA ALA A 38 1.76 3.11 -18.35
C ALA A 38 2.92 3.15 -17.35
N VAL A 39 2.90 4.09 -16.40
CA VAL A 39 3.90 4.16 -15.31
C VAL A 39 3.79 2.94 -14.40
N ALA A 40 2.55 2.53 -14.04
CA ALA A 40 2.33 1.36 -13.19
C ALA A 40 2.82 0.07 -13.84
N GLU A 41 2.52 -0.14 -15.13
CA GLU A 41 2.98 -1.29 -15.89
C GLU A 41 4.51 -1.33 -16.02
N HIS A 42 5.11 -0.18 -16.33
CA HIS A 42 6.56 -0.06 -16.44
C HIS A 42 7.25 -0.40 -15.10
N TYR A 43 6.75 0.16 -14.00
CA TYR A 43 7.26 -0.15 -12.66
C TYR A 43 7.11 -1.64 -12.34
N ALA A 44 5.93 -2.20 -12.59
CA ALA A 44 5.66 -3.61 -12.31
C ALA A 44 6.59 -4.54 -13.08
N LYS A 45 6.82 -4.26 -14.39
CA LYS A 45 7.74 -5.01 -15.22
C LYS A 45 9.17 -4.99 -14.69
N LEU A 46 9.66 -3.80 -14.30
CA LEU A 46 11.04 -3.65 -13.81
C LEU A 46 11.26 -4.28 -12.42
N ARG A 47 10.22 -4.30 -11.57
CA ARG A 47 10.30 -4.79 -10.20
C ARG A 47 9.77 -6.21 -10.00
N GLY A 48 9.29 -6.85 -11.06
CA GLY A 48 8.71 -8.18 -10.99
C GLY A 48 7.42 -8.22 -10.17
N VAL A 49 6.63 -7.13 -10.18
CA VAL A 49 5.32 -7.09 -9.51
C VAL A 49 4.34 -7.90 -10.34
N PRO A 50 3.61 -8.85 -9.75
CA PRO A 50 2.60 -9.63 -10.46
C PRO A 50 1.50 -8.73 -11.06
N ALA A 51 1.02 -9.04 -12.26
CA ALA A 51 -0.06 -8.27 -12.90
C ALA A 51 -1.33 -8.19 -12.04
N GLY A 52 -1.62 -9.23 -11.25
CA GLY A 52 -2.72 -9.24 -10.29
C GLY A 52 -2.58 -8.25 -9.13
N HIS A 53 -1.42 -7.59 -8.96
CA HIS A 53 -1.16 -6.59 -7.93
C HIS A 53 -1.29 -5.15 -8.44
N LEU A 54 -1.57 -4.94 -9.74
CA LEU A 54 -1.86 -3.63 -10.31
C LEU A 54 -3.34 -3.31 -10.12
N ILE A 55 -3.63 -2.21 -9.45
CA ILE A 55 -4.98 -1.78 -9.09
C ILE A 55 -5.25 -0.42 -9.71
N GLY A 56 -6.12 -0.39 -10.72
CA GLY A 56 -6.60 0.85 -11.34
C GLY A 56 -7.90 1.32 -10.70
N LEU A 57 -7.93 2.55 -10.21
CA LEU A 57 -9.13 3.20 -9.70
C LEU A 57 -9.43 4.47 -10.51
N PRO A 58 -10.71 4.75 -10.82
CA PRO A 58 -11.11 5.93 -11.60
C PRO A 58 -11.13 7.19 -10.70
N LEU A 59 -9.95 7.71 -10.36
CA LEU A 59 -9.79 8.81 -9.44
C LEU A 59 -10.04 10.18 -10.10
N SER A 60 -10.18 11.24 -9.30
CA SER A 60 -10.24 12.61 -9.78
C SER A 60 -8.87 13.05 -10.32
N ASP A 61 -8.91 13.91 -11.33
CA ASP A 61 -7.71 14.54 -11.88
C ASP A 61 -7.33 15.74 -11.02
N GLY A 62 -6.34 15.56 -10.17
CA GLY A 62 -5.86 16.62 -9.28
C GLY A 62 -4.98 16.10 -8.16
N HIS A 63 -4.18 17.02 -7.58
CA HIS A 63 -3.28 16.70 -6.48
C HIS A 63 -4.02 16.50 -5.15
N THR A 64 -5.23 17.06 -5.04
CA THR A 64 -6.00 17.09 -3.81
C THR A 64 -7.35 16.41 -4.01
N ILE A 65 -7.79 15.68 -3.02
CA ILE A 65 -9.07 14.98 -2.99
C ILE A 65 -9.82 15.38 -1.71
N SER A 66 -11.14 15.57 -1.80
CA SER A 66 -11.95 15.81 -0.61
C SER A 66 -11.99 14.58 0.30
N ARG A 67 -12.21 14.77 1.59
CA ARG A 67 -12.33 13.65 2.56
C ARG A 67 -13.39 12.63 2.12
N ARG A 68 -14.53 13.13 1.64
CA ARG A 68 -15.62 12.27 1.17
C ARG A 68 -15.20 11.45 -0.06
N GLU A 69 -14.57 12.09 -1.03
CA GLU A 69 -14.10 11.37 -2.23
C GLU A 69 -12.97 10.40 -1.90
N PHE A 70 -12.05 10.78 -1.03
CA PHE A 70 -11.02 9.87 -0.53
C PHE A 70 -11.65 8.58 -0.01
N THR A 71 -12.62 8.69 0.90
CA THR A 71 -13.28 7.51 1.48
C THR A 71 -14.06 6.70 0.45
N THR A 72 -14.83 7.36 -0.43
CA THR A 72 -15.77 6.65 -1.31
C THR A 72 -15.18 6.20 -2.64
N LYS A 73 -14.17 6.91 -3.16
CA LYS A 73 -13.59 6.63 -4.47
C LYS A 73 -12.19 6.01 -4.40
N LEU A 74 -11.47 6.14 -3.27
CA LEU A 74 -10.13 5.61 -3.16
C LEU A 74 -10.02 4.58 -2.04
N GLU A 75 -10.23 4.94 -0.78
CA GLU A 75 -10.00 4.10 0.39
C GLU A 75 -10.83 2.80 0.38
N GLN A 76 -12.15 2.92 0.31
CA GLN A 76 -13.05 1.76 0.31
C GLN A 76 -12.89 0.88 -0.95
N PRO A 77 -12.85 1.43 -2.19
CA PRO A 77 -12.61 0.63 -3.37
C PRO A 77 -11.25 -0.08 -3.36
N LEU A 78 -10.18 0.59 -2.89
CA LEU A 78 -8.87 -0.01 -2.77
C LEU A 78 -8.89 -1.17 -1.77
N ALA A 79 -9.47 -0.96 -0.58
CA ALA A 79 -9.59 -2.02 0.42
C ALA A 79 -10.37 -3.23 -0.12
N ALA A 80 -11.47 -3.00 -0.86
CA ALA A 80 -12.25 -4.06 -1.48
C ALA A 80 -11.45 -4.84 -2.54
N GLU A 81 -10.70 -4.14 -3.41
CA GLU A 81 -9.86 -4.80 -4.42
C GLU A 81 -8.71 -5.59 -3.79
N LEU A 82 -8.08 -5.06 -2.75
CA LEU A 82 -7.03 -5.77 -2.00
C LEU A 82 -7.57 -7.04 -1.33
N ALA A 83 -8.73 -6.96 -0.70
CA ALA A 83 -9.38 -8.11 -0.08
C ALA A 83 -9.80 -9.18 -1.12
N LYS A 84 -10.44 -8.75 -2.21
CA LYS A 84 -10.84 -9.61 -3.33
C LYS A 84 -9.67 -10.40 -3.91
N ARG A 85 -8.50 -9.75 -4.02
CA ARG A 85 -7.27 -10.35 -4.52
C ARG A 85 -6.47 -11.10 -3.46
N LYS A 86 -6.95 -11.14 -2.21
CA LYS A 86 -6.26 -11.73 -1.05
C LYS A 86 -4.89 -11.12 -0.76
N LEU A 87 -4.73 -9.84 -1.11
CA LEU A 87 -3.49 -9.09 -0.88
C LEU A 87 -3.46 -8.48 0.52
N LEU A 88 -4.61 -8.02 0.99
CA LEU A 88 -4.82 -7.52 2.34
C LEU A 88 -6.26 -7.87 2.77
N ASP A 89 -6.40 -8.66 3.81
CA ASP A 89 -7.69 -9.04 4.38
C ASP A 89 -7.64 -8.90 5.91
N GLY A 90 -8.14 -7.78 6.39
CA GLY A 90 -8.15 -7.48 7.81
C GLY A 90 -6.75 -7.55 8.43
N LYS A 91 -6.45 -8.65 9.14
CA LYS A 91 -5.17 -8.84 9.85
C LYS A 91 -4.10 -9.57 9.03
N THR A 92 -4.46 -10.13 7.89
CA THR A 92 -3.53 -10.87 7.03
C THR A 92 -3.19 -10.04 5.81
N ALA A 93 -1.91 -9.93 5.49
CA ALA A 93 -1.44 -9.28 4.28
C ALA A 93 -0.32 -10.09 3.63
N SER A 94 -0.44 -10.30 2.33
CA SER A 94 0.64 -10.80 1.50
C SER A 94 1.53 -9.67 0.98
N ILE A 95 0.99 -8.44 0.89
CA ILE A 95 1.75 -7.25 0.53
C ILE A 95 2.26 -6.52 1.78
N ARG A 96 3.38 -5.82 1.61
CA ARG A 96 4.01 -4.93 2.61
C ARG A 96 4.11 -3.49 2.13
N TYR A 97 4.01 -3.29 0.82
CA TYR A 97 4.20 -1.98 0.20
C TYR A 97 3.04 -1.69 -0.74
N LEU A 98 2.53 -0.49 -0.64
CA LEU A 98 1.59 0.08 -1.59
C LEU A 98 2.30 1.24 -2.30
N VAL A 99 2.49 1.10 -3.60
CA VAL A 99 3.10 2.13 -4.45
C VAL A 99 1.99 2.92 -5.12
N LEU A 100 2.01 4.23 -4.96
CA LEU A 100 1.08 5.15 -5.62
C LEU A 100 1.76 5.75 -6.85
N CYS A 101 1.18 5.52 -8.02
CA CYS A 101 1.69 6.06 -9.27
C CYS A 101 1.28 7.53 -9.45
N TRP A 102 1.97 8.19 -10.35
CA TRP A 102 1.57 9.50 -10.84
C TRP A 102 0.09 9.52 -11.25
N GLY A 103 -0.63 10.62 -10.96
CA GLY A 103 -2.06 10.73 -11.23
C GLY A 103 -2.98 10.23 -10.11
N VAL A 104 -2.42 9.62 -9.05
CA VAL A 104 -3.13 9.39 -7.78
C VAL A 104 -3.04 10.70 -6.96
N PRO A 105 -4.15 11.21 -6.38
CA PRO A 105 -4.10 12.36 -5.49
C PRO A 105 -3.13 12.15 -4.33
N ILE A 106 -2.43 13.21 -3.93
CA ILE A 106 -1.40 13.15 -2.88
C ILE A 106 -1.86 13.70 -1.54
N ARG A 107 -2.96 14.46 -1.53
CA ARG A 107 -3.46 15.16 -0.34
C ARG A 107 -4.96 14.99 -0.17
N VAL A 108 -5.37 14.74 1.06
CA VAL A 108 -6.77 14.78 1.50
C VAL A 108 -7.02 16.16 2.14
N ASP A 109 -8.02 16.86 1.64
CA ASP A 109 -8.39 18.17 2.17
C ASP A 109 -9.00 18.08 3.56
N LYS A 110 -8.87 19.21 4.28
CA LYS A 110 -9.54 19.42 5.53
C LYS A 110 -11.06 19.36 5.34
N ASP A 111 -11.73 18.69 6.26
CA ASP A 111 -13.19 18.64 6.34
C ASP A 111 -13.66 19.18 7.70
N ASP A 112 -14.15 20.41 7.70
CA ASP A 112 -14.66 21.05 8.91
C ASP A 112 -16.05 20.54 9.35
N SER A 113 -16.76 19.85 8.44
CA SER A 113 -18.06 19.24 8.73
C SER A 113 -17.93 17.92 9.49
N LEU A 114 -16.74 17.32 9.48
CA LEU A 114 -16.49 16.03 10.14
C LEU A 114 -16.52 16.18 11.67
N ASN A 115 -17.60 15.73 12.26
CA ASN A 115 -17.76 15.72 13.70
C ASN A 115 -17.22 14.42 14.30
N GLU A 116 -15.95 14.43 14.71
CA GLU A 116 -15.30 13.30 15.34
C GLU A 116 -15.34 13.42 16.85
N GLU A 117 -15.61 12.30 17.53
CA GLU A 117 -15.67 12.24 18.99
C GLU A 117 -14.38 12.78 19.64
N GLY A 118 -14.52 13.71 20.58
CA GLY A 118 -13.41 14.32 21.30
C GLY A 118 -12.58 15.35 20.52
N ARG A 119 -12.92 15.63 19.25
CA ARG A 119 -12.19 16.63 18.44
C ARG A 119 -12.20 18.02 19.07
N SER A 120 -13.35 18.44 19.60
CA SER A 120 -13.51 19.74 20.26
C SER A 120 -12.69 19.87 21.56
N GLN A 121 -12.39 18.76 22.20
CA GLN A 121 -11.61 18.69 23.45
C GLN A 121 -10.09 18.65 23.17
N ALA A 122 -9.68 18.31 21.95
CA ALA A 122 -8.27 18.30 21.59
C ALA A 122 -7.70 19.72 21.51
N ALA A 123 -6.41 19.89 21.78
CA ALA A 123 -5.71 21.15 21.53
C ALA A 123 -5.82 21.55 20.05
N THR A 124 -5.92 22.85 19.76
CA THR A 124 -6.15 23.38 18.39
C THR A 124 -5.25 22.76 17.32
N PRO A 125 -3.92 22.61 17.52
CA PRO A 125 -3.06 21.96 16.51
C PRO A 125 -3.41 20.50 16.22
N LEU A 126 -4.07 19.82 17.18
CA LEU A 126 -4.46 18.41 17.07
C LEU A 126 -5.88 18.22 16.52
N ARG A 127 -6.58 19.30 16.18
CA ARG A 127 -7.93 19.25 15.57
C ARG A 127 -7.91 19.14 14.05
N ARG A 128 -6.73 19.00 13.48
CA ARG A 128 -6.53 18.92 12.02
C ARG A 128 -6.92 17.53 11.53
N ASN A 129 -7.55 17.47 10.37
CA ASN A 129 -7.94 16.22 9.70
C ASN A 129 -7.57 16.20 8.22
N GLU A 130 -6.80 17.17 7.75
CA GLU A 130 -6.08 17.07 6.49
C GLU A 130 -4.89 16.11 6.64
N ALA A 131 -4.59 15.37 5.59
CA ALA A 131 -3.51 14.39 5.61
C ALA A 131 -2.91 14.17 4.22
N SER A 132 -1.75 13.51 4.14
CA SER A 132 -1.32 12.92 2.88
C SER A 132 -2.11 11.65 2.61
N VAL A 133 -2.35 11.38 1.34
CA VAL A 133 -3.02 10.12 0.93
C VAL A 133 -2.22 8.92 1.37
N ASP A 134 -0.88 8.98 1.28
CA ASP A 134 0.01 7.90 1.73
C ASP A 134 -0.19 7.54 3.20
N SER A 135 -0.24 8.57 4.08
CA SER A 135 -0.41 8.31 5.52
C SER A 135 -1.79 7.73 5.85
N GLU A 136 -2.83 8.16 5.14
CA GLU A 136 -4.17 7.58 5.31
C GLU A 136 -4.21 6.12 4.84
N LEU A 137 -3.61 5.85 3.67
CA LEU A 137 -3.58 4.50 3.12
C LEU A 137 -2.68 3.53 3.89
N ALA A 138 -1.63 4.04 4.54
CA ALA A 138 -0.83 3.22 5.45
C ALA A 138 -1.65 2.65 6.62
N MET A 139 -2.79 3.28 6.94
CA MET A 139 -3.69 2.83 8.00
C MET A 139 -4.79 1.85 7.51
N LEU A 140 -4.79 1.45 6.22
CA LEU A 140 -5.79 0.54 5.65
C LEU A 140 -6.05 -0.72 6.50
N PRO A 141 -5.05 -1.39 7.10
CA PRO A 141 -5.30 -2.56 7.92
C PRO A 141 -6.12 -2.28 9.18
N GLN A 142 -6.20 -1.02 9.60
CA GLN A 142 -6.92 -0.59 10.81
C GLN A 142 -8.24 0.13 10.52
N LEU A 143 -8.66 0.25 9.26
CA LEU A 143 -9.83 1.07 8.89
C LEU A 143 -11.08 0.77 9.68
N GLY A 144 -11.37 -0.48 9.98
CA GLY A 144 -12.50 -0.90 10.80
C GLY A 144 -12.38 -0.56 12.30
N GLN A 145 -11.20 -0.14 12.76
CA GLN A 145 -10.89 0.14 14.17
C GLN A 145 -10.66 1.63 14.44
N LEU A 146 -10.33 2.42 13.39
CA LEU A 146 -10.07 3.83 13.53
C LEU A 146 -11.38 4.61 13.73
N ARG A 147 -11.56 5.12 14.94
CA ARG A 147 -12.69 5.99 15.29
C ARG A 147 -12.38 7.48 15.11
N LYS A 148 -11.11 7.84 14.98
CA LYS A 148 -10.64 9.23 14.93
C LYS A 148 -9.72 9.44 13.75
N ARG A 149 -9.96 10.52 13.00
CA ARG A 149 -9.15 10.93 11.83
C ARG A 149 -8.62 12.35 11.99
N TYR A 150 -8.32 12.74 13.22
CA TYR A 150 -7.72 14.03 13.52
C TYR A 150 -6.54 13.86 14.47
N GLY A 151 -5.67 14.85 14.45
CA GLY A 151 -4.49 14.89 15.32
C GLY A 151 -3.34 14.03 14.81
N ILE A 152 -2.44 13.73 15.70
CA ILE A 152 -1.25 12.94 15.42
C ILE A 152 -1.59 11.46 15.59
N VAL A 153 -1.51 10.72 14.50
CA VAL A 153 -1.56 9.26 14.55
C VAL A 153 -0.12 8.76 14.71
N THR A 154 0.14 8.06 15.80
CA THR A 154 1.47 7.48 16.03
C THR A 154 1.69 6.31 15.07
N ASN A 155 2.72 6.43 14.24
CA ASN A 155 3.15 5.32 13.41
C ASN A 155 3.72 4.20 14.31
N PRO A 156 3.05 3.03 14.41
CA PRO A 156 3.52 1.93 15.27
C PRO A 156 4.86 1.34 14.82
N ALA A 157 5.25 1.55 13.57
CA ALA A 157 6.55 1.14 13.06
C ALA A 157 7.68 2.16 13.33
N PHE A 158 7.35 3.35 13.85
CA PHE A 158 8.36 4.38 14.10
C PHE A 158 9.40 3.91 15.14
N ARG A 159 10.66 3.92 14.77
CA ARG A 159 11.81 3.43 15.58
C ARG A 159 11.74 1.96 15.97
N GLN A 160 10.92 1.15 15.30
CA GLN A 160 10.99 -0.29 15.49
C GLN A 160 12.20 -0.85 14.74
N THR A 161 13.06 -1.55 15.46
CA THR A 161 14.24 -2.24 14.92
C THR A 161 13.99 -3.73 14.69
N ASP A 162 12.92 -4.28 15.29
CA ASP A 162 12.54 -5.67 15.13
C ASP A 162 11.48 -5.79 14.03
N ALA A 163 11.89 -6.40 12.91
CA ALA A 163 10.99 -6.63 11.76
C ALA A 163 9.76 -7.48 12.10
N LYS A 164 9.77 -8.28 13.17
CA LYS A 164 8.63 -9.06 13.63
C LYS A 164 7.53 -8.21 14.25
N GLN A 165 7.88 -7.01 14.72
CA GLN A 165 6.91 -6.05 15.28
C GLN A 165 6.27 -5.18 14.20
N ILE A 166 6.87 -5.16 13.00
CA ILE A 166 6.32 -4.45 11.85
C ILE A 166 5.44 -5.43 11.08
N SER A 167 4.16 -5.42 11.36
CA SER A 167 3.21 -6.28 10.66
C SER A 167 1.96 -5.48 10.28
N PRO A 168 1.24 -5.90 9.24
CA PRO A 168 -0.04 -5.30 8.88
C PRO A 168 -1.07 -5.34 9.99
N ALA A 169 -1.00 -6.36 10.87
CA ALA A 169 -1.84 -6.44 12.05
C ALA A 169 -1.62 -5.29 13.04
N ASN A 170 -0.44 -4.66 13.02
CA ASN A 170 -0.10 -3.48 13.80
C ASN A 170 -0.35 -2.18 13.03
N GLY A 171 -0.90 -2.27 11.82
CA GLY A 171 -1.48 -1.15 11.10
C GLY A 171 -0.53 -0.29 10.29
N VAL A 172 0.49 -0.88 9.71
CA VAL A 172 1.36 -0.18 8.76
C VAL A 172 1.57 -1.04 7.52
N LEU A 173 1.23 -0.48 6.39
CA LEU A 173 1.63 -0.96 5.07
C LEU A 173 2.84 -0.18 4.60
#